data_fdc5ecbf825c02edc6892a30fec27c3c
#
_entry.id   fdc5ecbf825c02edc6892a30fec27c3c
#
_cell.length_a   1.000
_cell.length_b   1.000
_cell.length_c   1.000
_cell.angle_alpha   90.00
_cell.angle_beta   90.00
_cell.angle_gamma   90.00
#
_symmetry.space_group_name_H-M   'P 1'
#
loop_
_entity.id
_entity.type
_entity.pdbx_description
1 polymer ?
#
loop_
_entity_poly.entity_id
_entity_poly.type
_entity_poly.pdbx_seq_one_letter_code
_entity_poly.pdbx_strand_id
1 'polypeptide(L)'
;MRVPAFELEVFFGKYEFSTPYLLAQSDCEAMSIEALLCLEPDAAQAQRQFLNTSLGYGENNGRPDLRQAVAELYCDMAEENVVLFTGAQEGIFACMNTLLEPGDHVVCMFPAYQSLYEVARSVGCKVDLWHLRQTDAGWQADMDELAALMRPDTKAIVLNTPHNPTGFTLDKAQTEALCALARKHGAWIFCDEVYRGLGWNDKNANADAAPWIADAYERGISLGVLSKAYGLPGLRVGWLACKDAELMEGIARYKNYLSICGATPSEALALVALRHGPELLEKNRSIIAENLQTADAFFARHGHLFTYNRPQAGPIGFPRMQVSEPMGDFCERLAHEAGVLLLPGSVYGIKEPYFRMGYGRKTFAAHLAIFEQWLVSKGLV
;
A
#
# COMPACT_ATOMS: atom_id res chain seq x y z
N MET A 1 -0.49 8.41 -24.51
CA MET A 1 -1.05 7.80 -23.30
C MET A 1 -2.23 8.63 -22.82
N ARG A 2 -3.37 8.01 -22.49
CA ARG A 2 -4.49 8.64 -21.77
C ARG A 2 -4.77 7.80 -20.54
N VAL A 3 -4.64 8.39 -19.36
CA VAL A 3 -4.93 7.76 -18.08
C VAL A 3 -6.33 8.22 -17.64
N PRO A 4 -7.25 7.30 -17.24
CA PRO A 4 -8.56 7.69 -16.72
C PRO A 4 -8.46 8.47 -15.41
N ALA A 5 -9.57 9.06 -14.97
CA ALA A 5 -9.65 9.68 -13.66
C ALA A 5 -9.29 8.64 -12.57
N PHE A 6 -8.54 9.07 -11.57
CA PHE A 6 -8.21 8.22 -10.44
C PHE A 6 -9.33 8.35 -9.41
N GLU A 7 -10.28 7.42 -9.44
CA GLU A 7 -11.55 7.52 -8.69
C GLU A 7 -11.35 7.72 -7.18
N LEU A 8 -10.37 7.00 -6.61
CA LEU A 8 -10.02 7.12 -5.20
C LEU A 8 -9.53 8.54 -4.86
N GLU A 9 -8.63 9.10 -5.68
CA GLU A 9 -8.08 10.44 -5.45
C GLU A 9 -9.11 11.53 -5.73
N VAL A 10 -10.01 11.30 -6.70
CA VAL A 10 -11.15 12.19 -6.96
C VAL A 10 -12.08 12.24 -5.75
N PHE A 11 -12.37 11.09 -5.12
CA PHE A 11 -13.19 11.01 -3.91
C PHE A 11 -12.49 11.69 -2.71
N PHE A 12 -11.23 11.39 -2.46
CA PHE A 12 -10.46 12.04 -1.39
C PHE A 12 -10.31 13.55 -1.60
N GLY A 13 -10.07 13.99 -2.84
CA GLY A 13 -10.00 15.43 -3.16
C GLY A 13 -11.25 16.22 -2.80
N LYS A 14 -12.42 15.56 -2.76
CA LYS A 14 -13.67 16.20 -2.32
C LYS A 14 -13.82 16.24 -0.79
N TYR A 15 -13.40 15.18 -0.09
CA TYR A 15 -13.84 14.94 1.29
C TYR A 15 -12.72 14.92 2.32
N GLU A 16 -11.48 14.52 1.99
CA GLU A 16 -10.43 14.24 2.97
C GLU A 16 -10.08 15.45 3.84
N PHE A 17 -10.01 16.64 3.24
CA PHE A 17 -9.63 17.87 3.95
C PHE A 17 -10.82 18.71 4.44
N SER A 18 -12.05 18.29 4.13
CA SER A 18 -13.29 18.96 4.55
C SER A 18 -14.06 18.16 5.61
N THR A 19 -13.65 16.90 5.87
CA THR A 19 -14.35 15.98 6.77
C THR A 19 -13.50 15.74 8.02
N PRO A 20 -14.00 16.05 9.24
CA PRO A 20 -13.20 16.02 10.45
C PRO A 20 -12.89 14.62 10.99
N TYR A 21 -13.73 13.61 10.70
CA TYR A 21 -13.64 12.27 11.30
C TYR A 21 -13.25 11.23 10.25
N LEU A 22 -11.96 11.06 10.07
CA LEU A 22 -11.41 10.22 9.01
C LEU A 22 -11.31 8.76 9.47
N LEU A 23 -12.04 7.85 8.82
CA LEU A 23 -12.00 6.40 9.01
C LEU A 23 -11.52 5.65 7.76
N ALA A 24 -11.21 6.38 6.68
CA ALA A 24 -10.88 5.78 5.38
C ALA A 24 -9.38 5.69 5.10
N GLN A 25 -8.51 6.29 5.91
CA GLN A 25 -7.07 6.40 5.66
C GLN A 25 -6.38 5.03 5.60
N SER A 26 -5.44 4.91 4.66
CA SER A 26 -4.67 3.68 4.46
C SER A 26 -3.22 3.76 4.96
N ASP A 27 -2.87 4.83 5.64
CA ASP A 27 -1.56 5.03 6.28
C ASP A 27 -1.64 4.87 7.79
N CYS A 28 -0.48 4.79 8.43
CA CYS A 28 -0.35 4.79 9.87
C CYS A 28 -0.27 6.22 10.43
N GLU A 29 -0.27 6.33 11.79
CA GLU A 29 -0.16 7.58 12.50
C GLU A 29 1.10 8.35 12.12
N ALA A 30 0.93 9.55 11.57
CA ALA A 30 2.04 10.41 11.18
C ALA A 30 2.73 11.02 12.42
N MET A 31 4.00 11.38 12.25
CA MET A 31 4.76 12.10 13.28
C MET A 31 5.38 13.38 12.72
N SER A 32 5.79 14.30 13.62
CA SER A 32 6.53 15.48 13.25
C SER A 32 7.99 15.16 12.92
N ILE A 33 8.65 16.07 12.21
CA ILE A 33 10.11 15.99 11.95
C ILE A 33 10.87 15.95 13.29
N GLU A 34 10.48 16.77 14.26
CA GLU A 34 11.09 16.79 15.59
C GLU A 34 10.99 15.42 16.27
N ALA A 35 9.79 14.79 16.27
CA ALA A 35 9.58 13.49 16.86
C ALA A 35 10.43 12.40 16.19
N LEU A 36 10.61 12.46 14.86
CA LEU A 36 11.47 11.54 14.12
C LEU A 36 12.95 11.72 14.49
N LEU A 37 13.43 12.96 14.56
CA LEU A 37 14.83 13.26 14.90
C LEU A 37 15.15 12.96 16.37
N CYS A 38 14.15 12.98 17.25
CA CYS A 38 14.29 12.57 18.65
C CYS A 38 14.52 11.06 18.84
N LEU A 39 14.37 10.23 17.80
CA LEU A 39 14.75 8.83 17.86
C LEU A 39 16.27 8.63 17.82
N GLU A 40 17.01 9.58 17.23
CA GLU A 40 18.48 9.52 17.20
C GLU A 40 19.08 9.71 18.60
N PRO A 41 20.19 9.02 18.94
CA PRO A 41 20.81 9.09 20.26
C PRO A 41 21.23 10.52 20.70
N ASP A 42 21.60 11.38 19.74
CA ASP A 42 21.82 12.81 19.96
C ASP A 42 20.86 13.62 19.09
N ALA A 43 19.63 13.80 19.58
CA ALA A 43 18.59 14.55 18.92
C ALA A 43 19.01 15.99 18.53
N ALA A 44 19.80 16.67 19.39
CA ALA A 44 20.26 18.00 19.09
C ALA A 44 21.27 18.05 17.94
N GLN A 45 22.12 17.04 17.83
CA GLN A 45 23.04 16.89 16.71
C GLN A 45 22.26 16.56 15.43
N ALA A 46 21.28 15.63 15.50
CA ALA A 46 20.44 15.25 14.38
C ALA A 46 19.66 16.46 13.81
N GLN A 47 19.08 17.29 14.69
CA GLN A 47 18.41 18.53 14.29
C GLN A 47 19.37 19.50 13.60
N ARG A 48 20.58 19.71 14.16
CA ARG A 48 21.59 20.59 13.53
C ARG A 48 22.00 20.05 12.16
N GLN A 49 22.21 18.74 12.03
CA GLN A 49 22.57 18.11 10.77
C GLN A 49 21.45 18.28 9.73
N PHE A 50 20.20 18.04 10.12
CA PHE A 50 19.05 18.24 9.26
C PHE A 50 18.92 19.69 8.76
N LEU A 51 19.03 20.68 9.66
CA LEU A 51 18.97 22.10 9.31
C LEU A 51 20.12 22.56 8.41
N ASN A 52 21.25 21.84 8.41
CA ASN A 52 22.38 22.07 7.52
C ASN A 52 22.34 21.25 6.22
N THR A 53 21.24 20.54 5.95
CA THR A 53 21.09 19.77 4.70
C THR A 53 21.16 20.73 3.51
N SER A 54 22.05 20.42 2.56
CA SER A 54 22.13 21.19 1.31
C SER A 54 20.85 21.06 0.50
N LEU A 55 20.36 22.16 -0.04
CA LEU A 55 19.22 22.20 -1.00
C LEU A 55 19.66 22.07 -2.46
N GLY A 56 20.91 21.64 -2.71
CA GLY A 56 21.41 21.28 -4.04
C GLY A 56 20.74 19.99 -4.55
N TYR A 57 20.97 19.67 -5.82
CA TYR A 57 20.51 18.42 -6.41
C TYR A 57 21.16 17.20 -5.71
N GLY A 58 20.34 16.17 -5.46
CA GLY A 58 20.81 14.85 -5.06
C GLY A 58 21.16 13.98 -6.28
N GLU A 59 21.61 12.75 -6.02
CA GLU A 59 21.84 11.76 -7.07
C GLU A 59 20.52 11.29 -7.70
N ASN A 60 20.55 10.98 -8.99
CA ASN A 60 19.34 10.62 -9.75
C ASN A 60 18.66 9.36 -9.19
N ASN A 61 19.44 8.35 -8.80
CA ASN A 61 18.88 7.11 -8.21
C ASN A 61 18.56 7.24 -6.73
N GLY A 62 18.85 8.40 -6.11
CA GLY A 62 18.79 8.64 -4.67
C GLY A 62 20.16 8.51 -4.00
N ARG A 63 20.30 9.10 -2.82
CA ARG A 63 21.58 9.11 -2.08
C ARG A 63 22.03 7.68 -1.75
N PRO A 64 23.35 7.36 -1.88
CA PRO A 64 23.87 6.00 -1.74
C PRO A 64 23.60 5.37 -0.38
N ASP A 65 23.81 6.11 0.73
CA ASP A 65 23.58 5.61 2.08
C ASP A 65 22.09 5.27 2.36
N LEU A 66 21.15 5.99 1.72
CA LEU A 66 19.73 5.65 1.81
C LEU A 66 19.38 4.43 0.95
N ARG A 67 19.96 4.31 -0.25
CA ARG A 67 19.80 3.11 -1.09
C ARG A 67 20.38 1.87 -0.39
N GLN A 68 21.53 2.01 0.26
CA GLN A 68 22.11 0.96 1.08
C GLN A 68 21.18 0.57 2.24
N ALA A 69 20.63 1.54 2.99
CA ALA A 69 19.68 1.26 4.07
C ALA A 69 18.39 0.59 3.58
N VAL A 70 17.94 0.88 2.35
CA VAL A 70 16.83 0.16 1.71
C VAL A 70 17.27 -1.26 1.34
N ALA A 71 18.47 -1.45 0.76
CA ALA A 71 18.98 -2.76 0.38
C ALA A 71 19.09 -3.71 1.59
N GLU A 72 19.41 -3.20 2.77
CA GLU A 72 19.47 -3.96 4.03
C GLU A 72 18.11 -4.48 4.53
N LEU A 73 16.99 -4.03 3.94
CA LEU A 73 15.67 -4.63 4.20
C LEU A 73 15.49 -5.98 3.51
N TYR A 74 16.35 -6.30 2.55
CA TYR A 74 16.31 -7.50 1.71
C TYR A 74 17.43 -8.46 2.13
N CYS A 75 17.31 -9.74 1.72
CA CYS A 75 18.29 -10.77 2.10
C CYS A 75 19.57 -10.72 1.28
N ASP A 76 19.47 -10.35 0.00
CA ASP A 76 20.60 -10.41 -0.96
C ASP A 76 20.42 -9.30 -2.02
N MET A 77 20.51 -8.06 -1.57
CA MET A 77 20.45 -6.86 -2.39
C MET A 77 21.64 -5.96 -2.12
N ALA A 78 22.11 -5.30 -3.15
CA ALA A 78 23.09 -4.23 -3.06
C ALA A 78 22.42 -2.88 -3.37
N GLU A 79 23.10 -1.77 -3.08
CA GLU A 79 22.53 -0.44 -3.31
C GLU A 79 22.18 -0.15 -4.77
N GLU A 80 22.92 -0.73 -5.71
CA GLU A 80 22.69 -0.62 -7.16
C GLU A 80 21.39 -1.30 -7.62
N ASN A 81 20.84 -2.22 -6.84
CA ASN A 81 19.55 -2.86 -7.09
C ASN A 81 18.36 -1.99 -6.64
N VAL A 82 18.60 -0.79 -6.11
CA VAL A 82 17.59 0.10 -5.55
C VAL A 82 17.58 1.44 -6.29
N VAL A 83 16.38 1.88 -6.67
CA VAL A 83 16.12 3.25 -7.17
C VAL A 83 15.04 3.90 -6.30
N LEU A 84 15.34 5.10 -5.80
CA LEU A 84 14.38 5.89 -5.00
C LEU A 84 13.45 6.72 -5.88
N PHE A 85 12.24 6.98 -5.39
CA PHE A 85 11.19 7.71 -6.08
C PHE A 85 10.46 8.69 -5.15
N THR A 86 9.77 9.66 -5.74
CA THR A 86 8.91 10.60 -5.02
C THR A 86 7.60 9.91 -4.62
N GLY A 87 7.70 8.95 -3.71
CA GLY A 87 6.63 8.05 -3.28
C GLY A 87 6.44 6.87 -4.22
N ALA A 88 5.58 5.91 -3.79
CA ALA A 88 5.31 4.67 -4.52
C ALA A 88 4.68 4.91 -5.90
N GLN A 89 3.82 5.92 -6.02
CA GLN A 89 3.09 6.21 -7.27
C GLN A 89 4.03 6.48 -8.46
N GLU A 90 5.11 7.23 -8.25
CA GLU A 90 6.12 7.48 -9.29
C GLU A 90 6.85 6.18 -9.66
N GLY A 91 7.14 5.31 -8.68
CA GLY A 91 7.74 3.99 -8.91
C GLY A 91 6.85 3.07 -9.75
N ILE A 92 5.55 3.00 -9.45
CA ILE A 92 4.57 2.25 -10.26
C ILE A 92 4.60 2.75 -11.71
N PHE A 93 4.49 4.08 -11.88
CA PHE A 93 4.44 4.69 -13.20
C PHE A 93 5.72 4.45 -14.00
N ALA A 94 6.89 4.65 -13.39
CA ALA A 94 8.18 4.43 -14.03
C ALA A 94 8.38 2.96 -14.42
N CYS A 95 8.07 2.03 -13.51
CA CYS A 95 8.24 0.60 -13.75
C CYS A 95 7.33 0.12 -14.89
N MET A 96 6.03 0.42 -14.84
CA MET A 96 5.08 -0.04 -15.86
C MET A 96 5.42 0.49 -17.25
N ASN A 97 5.87 1.76 -17.36
CA ASN A 97 6.25 2.35 -18.65
C ASN A 97 7.63 1.89 -19.15
N THR A 98 8.46 1.31 -18.29
CA THR A 98 9.76 0.72 -18.69
C THR A 98 9.62 -0.74 -19.06
N LEU A 99 8.82 -1.49 -18.29
CA LEU A 99 8.69 -2.94 -18.42
C LEU A 99 7.75 -3.37 -19.54
N LEU A 100 6.67 -2.59 -19.76
CA LEU A 100 5.53 -2.99 -20.58
C LEU A 100 5.50 -2.27 -21.93
N GLU A 101 5.04 -2.98 -22.95
CA GLU A 101 4.81 -2.48 -24.30
C GLU A 101 3.33 -2.63 -24.72
N PRO A 102 2.84 -1.83 -25.69
CA PRO A 102 1.49 -1.99 -26.22
C PRO A 102 1.26 -3.41 -26.76
N GLY A 103 0.19 -4.05 -26.30
CA GLY A 103 -0.16 -5.41 -26.68
C GLY A 103 0.28 -6.47 -25.68
N ASP A 104 1.19 -6.18 -24.77
CA ASP A 104 1.58 -7.10 -23.70
C ASP A 104 0.38 -7.55 -22.87
N HIS A 105 0.46 -8.78 -22.36
CA HIS A 105 -0.52 -9.32 -21.43
C HIS A 105 -0.06 -9.20 -19.98
N VAL A 106 -0.94 -8.69 -19.12
CA VAL A 106 -0.70 -8.51 -17.67
C VAL A 106 -1.84 -9.14 -16.89
N VAL A 107 -1.52 -9.88 -15.83
CA VAL A 107 -2.51 -10.34 -14.84
C VAL A 107 -2.38 -9.49 -13.59
N CYS A 108 -3.47 -8.83 -13.16
CA CYS A 108 -3.48 -7.97 -11.98
C CYS A 108 -4.41 -8.51 -10.90
N MET A 109 -3.93 -8.63 -9.66
CA MET A 109 -4.77 -8.94 -8.49
C MET A 109 -5.83 -7.85 -8.33
N PHE A 110 -7.09 -8.25 -8.04
CA PHE A 110 -8.23 -7.35 -7.95
C PHE A 110 -9.18 -7.74 -6.79
N PRO A 111 -9.86 -6.77 -6.10
CA PRO A 111 -9.79 -5.32 -6.32
C PRO A 111 -8.38 -4.78 -6.08
N ALA A 112 -8.02 -3.63 -6.64
CA ALA A 112 -6.66 -3.11 -6.50
C ALA A 112 -6.64 -1.58 -6.43
N TYR A 113 -5.53 -1.05 -5.91
CA TYR A 113 -5.18 0.35 -6.09
C TYR A 113 -5.08 0.64 -7.60
N GLN A 114 -5.85 1.60 -8.07
CA GLN A 114 -6.15 1.80 -9.49
C GLN A 114 -4.90 1.88 -10.38
N SER A 115 -3.80 2.45 -9.89
CA SER A 115 -2.54 2.54 -10.65
C SER A 115 -1.98 1.19 -11.05
N LEU A 116 -2.22 0.13 -10.27
CA LEU A 116 -1.63 -1.19 -10.53
C LEU A 116 -2.15 -1.83 -11.83
N TYR A 117 -3.34 -1.45 -12.29
CA TYR A 117 -3.90 -1.97 -13.54
C TYR A 117 -4.14 -0.89 -14.61
N GLU A 118 -4.48 0.35 -14.21
CA GLU A 118 -4.77 1.40 -15.20
C GLU A 118 -3.51 1.97 -15.87
N VAL A 119 -2.37 1.99 -15.19
CA VAL A 119 -1.12 2.39 -15.85
C VAL A 119 -0.74 1.38 -16.93
N ALA A 120 -0.84 0.07 -16.67
CA ALA A 120 -0.62 -0.97 -17.67
C ALA A 120 -1.61 -0.84 -18.85
N ARG A 121 -2.91 -0.63 -18.57
CA ARG A 121 -3.92 -0.38 -19.61
C ARG A 121 -3.60 0.87 -20.45
N SER A 122 -3.11 1.94 -19.81
CA SER A 122 -2.78 3.18 -20.51
C SER A 122 -1.50 3.09 -21.35
N VAL A 123 -0.61 2.15 -21.05
CA VAL A 123 0.50 1.74 -21.94
C VAL A 123 -0.03 1.03 -23.19
N GLY A 124 -1.20 0.39 -23.09
CA GLY A 124 -1.82 -0.37 -24.18
C GLY A 124 -1.82 -1.88 -23.97
N CYS A 125 -1.59 -2.33 -22.74
CA CYS A 125 -1.59 -3.74 -22.37
C CYS A 125 -3.01 -4.32 -22.28
N LYS A 126 -3.11 -5.64 -22.48
CA LYS A 126 -4.29 -6.44 -22.15
C LYS A 126 -4.17 -6.84 -20.68
N VAL A 127 -5.11 -6.38 -19.85
CA VAL A 127 -5.09 -6.64 -18.42
C VAL A 127 -6.25 -7.55 -18.04
N ASP A 128 -5.93 -8.78 -17.62
CA ASP A 128 -6.86 -9.69 -16.99
C ASP A 128 -6.80 -9.54 -15.47
N LEU A 129 -7.96 -9.70 -14.80
CA LEU A 129 -8.08 -9.46 -13.36
C LEU A 129 -8.15 -10.80 -12.62
N TRP A 130 -7.24 -11.01 -11.67
CA TRP A 130 -7.21 -12.13 -10.75
C TRP A 130 -7.94 -11.74 -9.46
N HIS A 131 -9.15 -12.31 -9.24
CA HIS A 131 -10.04 -11.83 -8.20
C HIS A 131 -9.77 -12.42 -6.83
N LEU A 132 -9.56 -11.56 -5.84
CA LEU A 132 -9.71 -11.95 -4.44
C LEU A 132 -11.19 -12.19 -4.13
N ARG A 133 -11.50 -13.25 -3.40
CA ARG A 133 -12.86 -13.65 -3.03
C ARG A 133 -13.03 -13.58 -1.52
N GLN A 134 -14.13 -12.99 -1.06
CA GLN A 134 -14.52 -13.05 0.33
C GLN A 134 -15.15 -14.40 0.64
N THR A 135 -14.69 -15.06 1.69
CA THR A 135 -15.22 -16.32 2.24
C THR A 135 -15.48 -16.15 3.73
N ASP A 136 -16.07 -17.17 4.38
CA ASP A 136 -16.23 -17.16 5.84
C ASP A 136 -14.88 -17.15 6.58
N ALA A 137 -13.82 -17.65 5.96
CA ALA A 137 -12.45 -17.65 6.48
C ALA A 137 -11.68 -16.33 6.19
N GLY A 138 -12.29 -15.34 5.53
CA GLY A 138 -11.68 -14.08 5.12
C GLY A 138 -11.48 -13.99 3.62
N TRP A 139 -10.70 -12.98 3.21
CA TRP A 139 -10.33 -12.80 1.80
C TRP A 139 -9.29 -13.83 1.39
N GLN A 140 -9.44 -14.37 0.18
CA GLN A 140 -8.59 -15.42 -0.35
C GLN A 140 -8.24 -15.18 -1.81
N ALA A 141 -7.04 -15.61 -2.20
CA ALA A 141 -6.55 -15.66 -3.57
C ALA A 141 -6.62 -17.11 -4.07
N ASP A 142 -7.29 -17.33 -5.22
CA ASP A 142 -7.35 -18.63 -5.87
C ASP A 142 -6.18 -18.77 -6.85
N MET A 143 -5.22 -19.65 -6.53
CA MET A 143 -4.04 -19.89 -7.36
C MET A 143 -4.37 -20.64 -8.65
N ASP A 144 -5.45 -21.42 -8.69
CA ASP A 144 -5.92 -22.10 -9.90
C ASP A 144 -6.54 -21.08 -10.87
N GLU A 145 -7.27 -20.07 -10.36
CA GLU A 145 -7.73 -18.93 -11.17
C GLU A 145 -6.53 -18.19 -11.79
N LEU A 146 -5.51 -17.89 -10.99
CA LEU A 146 -4.29 -17.26 -11.52
C LEU A 146 -3.65 -18.10 -12.61
N ALA A 147 -3.50 -19.41 -12.38
CA ALA A 147 -2.91 -20.32 -13.36
C ALA A 147 -3.70 -20.38 -14.68
N ALA A 148 -5.04 -20.31 -14.60
CA ALA A 148 -5.92 -20.28 -15.77
C ALA A 148 -5.85 -18.96 -16.57
N LEU A 149 -5.52 -17.84 -15.90
CA LEU A 149 -5.33 -16.54 -16.54
C LEU A 149 -3.97 -16.41 -17.26
N MET A 150 -2.97 -17.21 -16.85
CA MET A 150 -1.64 -17.14 -17.43
C MET A 150 -1.61 -17.63 -18.87
N ARG A 151 -0.92 -16.89 -19.73
CA ARG A 151 -0.74 -17.17 -21.16
C ARG A 151 0.75 -17.29 -21.49
N PRO A 152 1.13 -17.87 -22.64
CA PRO A 152 2.53 -17.90 -23.09
C PRO A 152 3.13 -16.49 -23.28
N ASP A 153 2.30 -15.50 -23.57
CA ASP A 153 2.65 -14.09 -23.79
C ASP A 153 2.43 -13.21 -22.55
N THR A 154 2.15 -13.80 -21.37
CA THR A 154 2.01 -13.02 -20.13
C THR A 154 3.35 -12.39 -19.75
N LYS A 155 3.41 -11.06 -19.79
CA LYS A 155 4.60 -10.28 -19.48
C LYS A 155 4.81 -10.10 -17.98
N ALA A 156 3.72 -9.84 -17.22
CA ALA A 156 3.81 -9.56 -15.80
C ALA A 156 2.57 -10.01 -15.02
N ILE A 157 2.81 -10.38 -13.76
CA ILE A 157 1.79 -10.49 -12.71
C ILE A 157 1.99 -9.28 -11.79
N VAL A 158 0.91 -8.53 -11.54
CA VAL A 158 0.92 -7.33 -10.69
C VAL A 158 0.03 -7.57 -9.48
N LEU A 159 0.57 -7.38 -8.28
CA LEU A 159 -0.18 -7.60 -7.05
C LEU A 159 0.24 -6.63 -5.94
N ASN A 160 -0.56 -6.60 -4.87
CA ASN A 160 -0.26 -5.87 -3.64
C ASN A 160 -0.42 -6.82 -2.44
N THR A 161 0.61 -6.93 -1.59
CA THR A 161 0.56 -7.73 -0.37
C THR A 161 1.48 -7.16 0.71
N PRO A 162 0.97 -6.85 1.92
CA PRO A 162 -0.44 -6.86 2.35
C PRO A 162 -1.33 -5.98 1.47
N HIS A 163 -2.58 -6.38 1.30
CA HIS A 163 -3.44 -5.93 0.22
C HIS A 163 -4.35 -4.75 0.59
N ASN A 164 -4.41 -3.74 -0.26
CA ASN A 164 -5.39 -2.66 -0.25
C ASN A 164 -6.46 -2.93 -1.31
N PRO A 165 -7.78 -3.05 -0.93
CA PRO A 165 -8.35 -2.60 0.35
C PRO A 165 -8.62 -3.72 1.38
N THR A 166 -8.36 -4.99 1.10
CA THR A 166 -8.93 -6.11 1.86
C THR A 166 -8.17 -6.50 3.13
N GLY A 167 -6.89 -6.09 3.26
CA GLY A 167 -5.99 -6.55 4.31
C GLY A 167 -5.59 -8.03 4.19
N PHE A 168 -5.80 -8.64 3.02
CA PHE A 168 -5.31 -9.97 2.69
C PHE A 168 -3.78 -9.98 2.58
N THR A 169 -3.14 -11.10 2.86
CA THR A 169 -1.70 -11.28 2.60
C THR A 169 -1.43 -12.69 2.08
N LEU A 170 -0.51 -12.80 1.13
CA LEU A 170 0.00 -14.07 0.68
C LEU A 170 0.87 -14.70 1.77
N ASP A 171 0.67 -15.98 2.04
CA ASP A 171 1.58 -16.75 2.86
C ASP A 171 2.80 -17.25 2.05
N LYS A 172 3.73 -17.92 2.74
CA LYS A 172 4.94 -18.45 2.11
C LYS A 172 4.63 -19.45 0.99
N ALA A 173 3.69 -20.36 1.20
CA ALA A 173 3.34 -21.40 0.22
C ALA A 173 2.69 -20.78 -1.04
N GLN A 174 1.81 -19.81 -0.84
CA GLN A 174 1.20 -19.06 -1.94
C GLN A 174 2.24 -18.22 -2.72
N THR A 175 3.20 -17.61 -2.01
CA THR A 175 4.31 -16.87 -2.64
C THR A 175 5.21 -17.80 -3.45
N GLU A 176 5.55 -18.97 -2.93
CA GLU A 176 6.32 -19.99 -3.66
C GLU A 176 5.58 -20.48 -4.91
N ALA A 177 4.26 -20.73 -4.81
CA ALA A 177 3.42 -21.13 -5.95
C ALA A 177 3.34 -20.02 -7.01
N LEU A 178 3.19 -18.76 -6.59
CA LEU A 178 3.19 -17.58 -7.46
C LEU A 178 4.52 -17.49 -8.23
N CYS A 179 5.65 -17.59 -7.54
CA CYS A 179 6.98 -17.55 -8.16
C CYS A 179 7.21 -18.72 -9.13
N ALA A 180 6.76 -19.93 -8.77
CA ALA A 180 6.86 -21.10 -9.65
C ALA A 180 6.03 -20.91 -10.93
N LEU A 181 4.82 -20.36 -10.81
CA LEU A 181 3.95 -20.08 -11.95
C LEU A 181 4.56 -18.99 -12.85
N ALA A 182 5.03 -17.89 -12.28
CA ALA A 182 5.70 -16.82 -13.03
C ALA A 182 6.94 -17.36 -13.78
N ARG A 183 7.77 -18.17 -13.11
CA ARG A 183 8.96 -18.79 -13.70
C ARG A 183 8.62 -19.69 -14.89
N LYS A 184 7.54 -20.47 -14.78
CA LYS A 184 7.06 -21.34 -15.87
C LYS A 184 6.73 -20.56 -17.15
N HIS A 185 6.22 -19.34 -17.00
CA HIS A 185 5.83 -18.47 -18.12
C HIS A 185 6.89 -17.42 -18.47
N GLY A 186 7.99 -17.32 -17.72
CA GLY A 186 9.00 -16.28 -17.89
C GLY A 186 8.48 -14.86 -17.57
N ALA A 187 7.38 -14.77 -16.82
CA ALA A 187 6.72 -13.52 -16.48
C ALA A 187 7.43 -12.79 -15.34
N TRP A 188 7.36 -11.47 -15.32
CA TRP A 188 7.76 -10.64 -14.19
C TRP A 188 6.72 -10.69 -13.08
N ILE A 189 7.14 -10.44 -11.84
CA ILE A 189 6.22 -10.17 -10.73
C ILE A 189 6.51 -8.76 -10.22
N PHE A 190 5.54 -7.85 -10.37
CA PHE A 190 5.55 -6.55 -9.70
C PHE A 190 4.70 -6.65 -8.43
N CYS A 191 5.32 -6.48 -7.27
CA CYS A 191 4.64 -6.54 -5.99
C CYS A 191 4.68 -5.20 -5.29
N ASP A 192 3.50 -4.62 -5.04
CA ASP A 192 3.33 -3.48 -4.14
C ASP A 192 3.34 -3.99 -2.70
N GLU A 193 4.45 -3.77 -1.98
CA GLU A 193 4.71 -4.25 -0.62
C GLU A 193 4.72 -3.10 0.40
N VAL A 194 4.02 -2.00 0.12
CA VAL A 194 4.03 -0.76 0.92
C VAL A 194 3.52 -0.92 2.36
N TYR A 195 2.79 -1.99 2.66
CA TYR A 195 2.30 -2.33 4.02
C TYR A 195 3.15 -3.38 4.73
N ARG A 196 4.28 -3.77 4.16
CA ARG A 196 5.17 -4.75 4.76
C ARG A 196 5.64 -4.30 6.14
N GLY A 197 5.78 -5.26 7.06
CA GLY A 197 6.12 -4.99 8.47
C GLY A 197 4.91 -4.70 9.36
N LEU A 198 3.68 -4.70 8.82
CA LEU A 198 2.45 -4.46 9.57
C LEU A 198 1.60 -5.75 9.80
N GLY A 199 2.24 -6.88 10.09
CA GLY A 199 1.57 -8.06 10.64
C GLY A 199 1.32 -7.91 12.14
N TRP A 200 0.17 -8.36 12.65
CA TRP A 200 -0.19 -8.23 14.08
C TRP A 200 -0.71 -9.51 14.72
N ASN A 201 -0.54 -10.67 14.12
CA ASN A 201 -1.11 -11.89 14.63
C ASN A 201 -0.14 -12.55 15.64
N ASP A 202 -0.58 -12.76 16.91
CA ASP A 202 0.19 -13.46 17.96
C ASP A 202 0.65 -14.87 17.55
N LYS A 203 -0.05 -15.48 16.59
CA LYS A 203 0.33 -16.76 15.97
C LYS A 203 1.18 -16.58 14.72
N ASN A 204 1.25 -15.37 14.19
CA ASN A 204 2.02 -14.94 13.02
C ASN A 204 2.73 -13.62 13.32
N ALA A 205 3.63 -13.61 14.30
CA ALA A 205 4.74 -12.64 14.31
C ALA A 205 5.53 -12.70 13.00
N ASN A 206 5.17 -13.62 12.14
CA ASN A 206 5.59 -13.90 10.79
C ASN A 206 4.46 -13.74 9.75
N ALA A 207 3.55 -12.78 9.87
CA ALA A 207 2.75 -12.37 8.70
C ALA A 207 3.66 -11.82 7.58
N ASP A 208 4.92 -11.49 7.94
CA ASP A 208 6.05 -11.28 7.02
C ASP A 208 6.87 -12.56 6.78
N ALA A 209 6.30 -13.76 7.00
CA ALA A 209 7.01 -15.03 6.78
C ALA A 209 7.26 -15.32 5.30
N ALA A 210 6.52 -14.69 4.39
CA ALA A 210 6.87 -14.67 2.98
C ALA A 210 8.05 -13.71 2.75
N PRO A 211 9.08 -14.08 1.98
CA PRO A 211 10.16 -13.16 1.60
C PRO A 211 9.63 -12.01 0.75
N TRP A 212 10.37 -10.91 0.67
CA TRP A 212 10.12 -9.89 -0.35
C TRP A 212 10.12 -10.54 -1.73
N ILE A 213 9.27 -10.06 -2.65
CA ILE A 213 9.20 -10.69 -3.96
C ILE A 213 10.52 -10.59 -4.74
N ALA A 214 11.28 -9.52 -4.53
CA ALA A 214 12.60 -9.35 -5.13
C ALA A 214 13.67 -10.28 -4.53
N ASP A 215 13.45 -10.84 -3.32
CA ASP A 215 14.27 -11.91 -2.76
C ASP A 215 13.82 -13.29 -3.25
N ALA A 216 12.50 -13.50 -3.41
CA ALA A 216 11.89 -14.77 -3.70
C ALA A 216 12.02 -15.19 -5.16
N TYR A 217 12.18 -14.24 -6.08
CA TYR A 217 12.11 -14.47 -7.51
C TYR A 217 13.09 -13.60 -8.29
N GLU A 218 13.82 -14.19 -9.23
CA GLU A 218 14.85 -13.53 -10.04
C GLU A 218 14.32 -12.39 -10.93
N ARG A 219 13.02 -12.44 -11.31
CA ARG A 219 12.29 -11.38 -12.00
C ARG A 219 11.22 -10.74 -11.09
N GLY A 220 11.51 -10.70 -9.79
CA GLY A 220 10.69 -10.02 -8.78
C GLY A 220 11.05 -8.54 -8.68
N ILE A 221 10.05 -7.68 -8.63
CA ILE A 221 10.17 -6.24 -8.45
C ILE A 221 9.38 -5.88 -7.20
N SER A 222 10.06 -5.45 -6.15
CA SER A 222 9.46 -4.99 -4.89
C SER A 222 9.30 -3.48 -4.88
N LEU A 223 8.09 -3.00 -4.62
CA LEU A 223 7.80 -1.59 -4.37
C LEU A 223 7.62 -1.37 -2.88
N GLY A 224 8.43 -0.49 -2.29
CA GLY A 224 8.33 -0.06 -0.91
C GLY A 224 8.14 1.45 -0.78
N VAL A 225 7.67 1.91 0.39
CA VAL A 225 7.43 3.34 0.65
C VAL A 225 7.42 3.64 2.15
N LEU A 226 7.87 4.83 2.54
CA LEU A 226 7.77 5.29 3.93
C LEU A 226 6.37 5.81 4.28
N SER A 227 5.51 6.06 3.30
CA SER A 227 4.19 6.67 3.50
C SER A 227 3.20 5.80 4.28
N LYS A 228 3.31 4.47 4.18
CA LYS A 228 2.29 3.54 4.68
C LYS A 228 2.73 2.90 6.01
N ALA A 229 3.55 1.85 5.94
CA ALA A 229 3.96 1.10 7.12
C ALA A 229 4.71 1.96 8.15
N TYR A 230 5.51 2.91 7.70
CA TYR A 230 6.29 3.78 8.57
C TYR A 230 5.53 5.04 9.04
N GLY A 231 4.35 5.35 8.47
CA GLY A 231 3.53 6.51 8.86
C GLY A 231 4.14 7.86 8.47
N LEU A 232 4.92 7.93 7.39
CA LEU A 232 5.63 9.13 6.96
C LEU A 232 5.26 9.61 5.54
N PRO A 233 3.95 9.78 5.23
CA PRO A 233 3.51 10.13 3.87
C PRO A 233 4.04 11.48 3.37
N GLY A 234 4.30 12.42 4.28
CA GLY A 234 4.81 13.74 3.96
C GLY A 234 6.25 13.76 3.44
N LEU A 235 7.05 12.71 3.68
CA LEU A 235 8.41 12.60 3.15
C LEU A 235 8.46 12.39 1.65
N ARG A 236 7.41 11.81 1.05
CA ARG A 236 7.39 11.46 -0.38
C ARG A 236 8.60 10.65 -0.82
N VAL A 237 8.96 9.61 -0.06
CA VAL A 237 10.06 8.68 -0.39
C VAL A 237 9.53 7.26 -0.52
N GLY A 238 9.76 6.66 -1.67
CA GLY A 238 9.53 5.27 -1.99
C GLY A 238 10.69 4.70 -2.80
N TRP A 239 10.67 3.42 -3.08
CA TRP A 239 11.72 2.74 -3.83
C TRP A 239 11.20 1.56 -4.62
N LEU A 240 11.93 1.22 -5.68
CA LEU A 240 11.89 -0.08 -6.33
C LEU A 240 13.17 -0.82 -6.03
N ALA A 241 13.05 -2.12 -5.77
CA ALA A 241 14.16 -3.04 -5.60
C ALA A 241 14.00 -4.24 -6.53
N CYS A 242 15.04 -4.55 -7.32
CA CYS A 242 15.06 -5.65 -8.26
C CYS A 242 16.50 -6.06 -8.56
N LYS A 243 16.77 -7.36 -8.73
CA LYS A 243 18.10 -7.89 -9.04
C LYS A 243 18.50 -7.74 -10.52
N ASP A 244 17.57 -7.46 -11.41
CA ASP A 244 17.83 -7.26 -12.84
C ASP A 244 18.39 -5.87 -13.11
N ALA A 245 19.68 -5.79 -13.39
CA ALA A 245 20.41 -4.54 -13.59
C ALA A 245 19.95 -3.79 -14.85
N GLU A 246 19.58 -4.51 -15.93
CA GLU A 246 19.13 -3.88 -17.17
C GLU A 246 17.77 -3.19 -16.99
N LEU A 247 16.83 -3.86 -16.31
CA LEU A 247 15.54 -3.27 -15.96
C LEU A 247 15.72 -2.04 -15.05
N MET A 248 16.55 -2.15 -14.01
CA MET A 248 16.78 -1.05 -13.06
C MET A 248 17.43 0.15 -13.72
N GLU A 249 18.37 -0.06 -14.66
CA GLU A 249 18.92 1.02 -15.48
C GLU A 249 17.85 1.66 -16.37
N GLY A 250 16.98 0.87 -16.98
CA GLY A 250 15.84 1.36 -17.76
C GLY A 250 14.89 2.21 -16.93
N ILE A 251 14.55 1.76 -15.73
CA ILE A 251 13.69 2.49 -14.78
C ILE A 251 14.36 3.81 -14.33
N ALA A 252 15.65 3.78 -14.04
CA ALA A 252 16.41 4.98 -13.68
C ALA A 252 16.46 6.01 -14.83
N ARG A 253 16.65 5.56 -16.08
CA ARG A 253 16.55 6.42 -17.26
C ARG A 253 15.16 7.05 -17.41
N TYR A 254 14.11 6.26 -17.16
CA TYR A 254 12.73 6.77 -17.22
C TYR A 254 12.48 7.83 -16.14
N LYS A 255 12.96 7.60 -14.90
CA LYS A 255 12.87 8.56 -13.79
C LYS A 255 13.47 9.93 -14.13
N ASN A 256 14.50 10.00 -14.98
CA ASN A 256 15.09 11.28 -15.42
C ASN A 256 14.10 12.18 -16.19
N TYR A 257 13.01 11.61 -16.73
CA TYR A 257 11.91 12.35 -17.36
C TYR A 257 10.74 12.65 -16.41
N LEU A 258 10.84 12.22 -15.14
CA LEU A 258 9.86 12.48 -14.08
C LEU A 258 10.43 13.50 -13.07
N SER A 259 10.94 13.02 -11.95
CA SER A 259 11.44 13.88 -10.85
C SER A 259 12.93 14.18 -10.93
N ILE A 260 13.70 13.53 -11.82
CA ILE A 260 15.16 13.60 -11.93
C ILE A 260 15.84 12.96 -10.69
N CYS A 261 15.62 13.54 -9.50
CA CYS A 261 16.14 13.10 -8.21
C CYS A 261 15.11 13.32 -7.12
N GLY A 262 15.36 12.79 -5.92
CA GLY A 262 14.54 13.04 -4.74
C GLY A 262 14.80 14.41 -4.10
N ALA A 263 13.93 14.80 -3.17
CA ALA A 263 14.12 15.97 -2.33
C ALA A 263 15.17 15.66 -1.24
N THR A 264 16.32 16.36 -1.25
CA THR A 264 17.42 16.08 -0.31
C THR A 264 17.04 16.14 1.16
N PRO A 265 16.16 17.05 1.65
CA PRO A 265 15.69 17.02 3.02
C PRO A 265 14.84 15.78 3.34
N SER A 266 14.01 15.33 2.39
CA SER A 266 13.21 14.12 2.56
C SER A 266 14.06 12.85 2.61
N GLU A 267 15.09 12.75 1.78
CA GLU A 267 16.03 11.62 1.81
C GLU A 267 16.86 11.60 3.10
N ALA A 268 17.23 12.76 3.65
CA ALA A 268 17.91 12.84 4.94
C ALA A 268 17.04 12.29 6.09
N LEU A 269 15.76 12.68 6.13
CA LEU A 269 14.80 12.17 7.12
C LEU A 269 14.45 10.70 6.88
N ALA A 270 14.38 10.27 5.63
CA ALA A 270 14.14 8.87 5.26
C ALA A 270 15.22 7.93 5.78
N LEU A 271 16.49 8.36 5.76
CA LEU A 271 17.60 7.60 6.33
C LEU A 271 17.46 7.43 7.84
N VAL A 272 17.05 8.49 8.58
CA VAL A 272 16.73 8.39 10.01
C VAL A 272 15.57 7.40 10.22
N ALA A 273 14.51 7.50 9.41
CA ALA A 273 13.36 6.61 9.53
C ALA A 273 13.71 5.13 9.32
N LEU A 274 14.58 4.79 8.36
CA LEU A 274 14.99 3.40 8.12
C LEU A 274 15.90 2.86 9.22
N ARG A 275 16.79 3.68 9.80
CA ARG A 275 17.59 3.29 10.96
C ARG A 275 16.74 2.91 12.18
N HIS A 276 15.61 3.60 12.35
CA HIS A 276 14.62 3.34 13.41
C HIS A 276 13.39 2.58 12.92
N GLY A 277 13.52 1.89 11.78
CA GLY A 277 12.44 1.16 11.14
C GLY A 277 11.69 0.19 12.06
N PRO A 278 12.40 -0.70 12.79
CA PRO A 278 11.76 -1.64 13.72
C PRO A 278 10.90 -0.96 14.79
N GLU A 279 11.37 0.17 15.35
CA GLU A 279 10.66 0.94 16.37
C GLU A 279 9.40 1.61 15.81
N LEU A 280 9.50 2.21 14.61
CA LEU A 280 8.38 2.83 13.93
C LEU A 280 7.29 1.80 13.57
N LEU A 281 7.69 0.64 13.06
CA LEU A 281 6.79 -0.45 12.72
C LEU A 281 6.09 -1.01 13.96
N GLU A 282 6.81 -1.19 15.08
CA GLU A 282 6.23 -1.68 16.33
C GLU A 282 5.19 -0.72 16.90
N LYS A 283 5.52 0.58 16.94
CA LYS A 283 4.57 1.63 17.33
C LYS A 283 3.27 1.56 16.48
N ASN A 284 3.41 1.42 15.17
CA ASN A 284 2.27 1.39 14.27
C ASN A 284 1.47 0.09 14.40
N ARG A 285 2.14 -1.07 14.58
CA ARG A 285 1.47 -2.35 14.89
C ARG A 285 0.64 -2.27 16.17
N SER A 286 1.18 -1.67 17.23
CA SER A 286 0.47 -1.48 18.51
C SER A 286 -0.81 -0.68 18.33
N ILE A 287 -0.76 0.45 17.61
CA ILE A 287 -1.95 1.27 17.31
C ILE A 287 -2.99 0.46 16.52
N ILE A 288 -2.55 -0.25 15.49
CA ILE A 288 -3.44 -1.07 14.66
C ILE A 288 -4.10 -2.18 15.51
N ALA A 289 -3.34 -2.86 16.36
CA ALA A 289 -3.85 -3.95 17.20
C ALA A 289 -4.94 -3.47 18.17
N GLU A 290 -4.74 -2.32 18.82
CA GLU A 290 -5.74 -1.70 19.70
C GLU A 290 -7.01 -1.31 18.92
N ASN A 291 -6.85 -0.69 17.75
CA ASN A 291 -7.97 -0.28 16.91
C ASN A 291 -8.75 -1.47 16.34
N LEU A 292 -8.06 -2.56 16.01
CA LEU A 292 -8.72 -3.79 15.57
C LEU A 292 -9.56 -4.44 16.67
N GLN A 293 -9.11 -4.40 17.94
CA GLN A 293 -9.94 -4.86 19.08
C GLN A 293 -11.23 -4.03 19.19
N THR A 294 -11.12 -2.71 19.03
CA THR A 294 -12.27 -1.80 19.01
C THR A 294 -13.21 -2.10 17.83
N ALA A 295 -12.65 -2.31 16.64
CA ALA A 295 -13.42 -2.67 15.45
C ALA A 295 -14.12 -4.03 15.58
N ASP A 296 -13.43 -5.04 16.10
CA ASP A 296 -14.00 -6.39 16.34
C ASP A 296 -15.23 -6.30 17.26
N ALA A 297 -15.12 -5.52 18.35
CA ALA A 297 -16.24 -5.31 19.26
C ALA A 297 -17.41 -4.57 18.61
N PHE A 298 -17.14 -3.56 17.77
CA PHE A 298 -18.15 -2.83 17.01
C PHE A 298 -18.87 -3.76 16.02
N PHE A 299 -18.13 -4.47 15.18
CA PHE A 299 -18.72 -5.35 14.17
C PHE A 299 -19.46 -6.54 14.80
N ALA A 300 -19.00 -7.07 15.95
CA ALA A 300 -19.71 -8.11 16.68
C ALA A 300 -21.08 -7.63 17.22
N ARG A 301 -21.18 -6.37 17.70
CA ARG A 301 -22.45 -5.78 18.13
C ARG A 301 -23.43 -5.58 16.97
N HIS A 302 -22.92 -5.29 15.78
CA HIS A 302 -23.71 -4.91 14.61
C HIS A 302 -23.63 -5.95 13.47
N GLY A 303 -23.43 -7.23 13.81
CA GLY A 303 -23.31 -8.32 12.84
C GLY A 303 -24.53 -8.54 11.93
N HIS A 304 -25.71 -8.01 12.31
CA HIS A 304 -26.90 -7.99 11.45
C HIS A 304 -26.79 -6.98 10.29
N LEU A 305 -25.98 -5.94 10.44
CA LEU A 305 -25.77 -4.87 9.45
C LEU A 305 -24.47 -5.06 8.66
N PHE A 306 -23.45 -5.66 9.27
CA PHE A 306 -22.12 -5.77 8.68
C PHE A 306 -21.67 -7.21 8.49
N THR A 307 -21.01 -7.50 7.38
CA THR A 307 -20.14 -8.67 7.21
C THR A 307 -18.70 -8.20 7.31
N TYR A 308 -18.00 -8.65 8.34
CA TYR A 308 -16.64 -8.22 8.63
C TYR A 308 -15.69 -9.43 8.71
N ASN A 309 -14.63 -9.37 7.90
CA ASN A 309 -13.48 -10.24 8.07
C ASN A 309 -12.33 -9.37 8.59
N ARG A 310 -11.81 -9.73 9.76
CA ARG A 310 -10.63 -9.08 10.31
C ARG A 310 -9.50 -9.17 9.30
N PRO A 311 -8.84 -8.04 8.92
CA PRO A 311 -7.72 -8.07 7.99
C PRO A 311 -6.59 -8.95 8.54
N GLN A 312 -5.81 -9.57 7.65
CA GLN A 312 -4.68 -10.43 7.99
C GLN A 312 -3.41 -9.63 8.24
N ALA A 313 -3.24 -8.50 7.55
CA ALA A 313 -2.13 -7.58 7.70
C ALA A 313 -2.47 -6.18 7.12
N GLY A 314 -1.61 -5.16 7.41
CA GLY A 314 -1.79 -3.79 6.95
C GLY A 314 -2.81 -3.00 7.80
N PRO A 315 -2.90 -1.70 7.65
CA PRO A 315 -3.72 -0.82 8.49
C PRO A 315 -5.15 -0.65 7.97
N ILE A 316 -5.66 -1.54 7.11
CA ILE A 316 -6.96 -1.39 6.43
C ILE A 316 -7.72 -2.70 6.34
N GLY A 317 -9.05 -2.59 6.23
CA GLY A 317 -9.96 -3.69 5.95
C GLY A 317 -11.11 -3.24 5.04
N PHE A 318 -11.88 -4.22 4.56
CA PHE A 318 -12.91 -4.02 3.56
C PHE A 318 -14.22 -4.70 3.97
N PRO A 319 -14.90 -4.19 5.01
CA PRO A 319 -16.18 -4.70 5.45
C PRO A 319 -17.28 -4.42 4.42
N ARG A 320 -18.30 -5.29 4.43
CA ARG A 320 -19.53 -5.14 3.65
C ARG A 320 -20.67 -4.70 4.58
N MET A 321 -21.52 -3.78 4.10
CA MET A 321 -22.68 -3.30 4.82
C MET A 321 -23.97 -3.71 4.10
N GLN A 322 -25.00 -4.11 4.84
CA GLN A 322 -26.31 -4.43 4.31
C GLN A 322 -27.16 -3.17 4.20
N VAL A 323 -27.02 -2.47 3.08
CA VAL A 323 -27.80 -1.26 2.75
C VAL A 323 -28.43 -1.40 1.36
N SER A 324 -29.55 -0.72 1.14
CA SER A 324 -30.28 -0.73 -0.12
C SER A 324 -29.79 0.35 -1.11
N GLU A 325 -29.14 1.41 -0.60
CA GLU A 325 -28.59 2.49 -1.41
C GLU A 325 -27.17 2.14 -1.92
N PRO A 326 -26.71 2.74 -3.02
CA PRO A 326 -25.33 2.60 -3.45
C PRO A 326 -24.37 3.06 -2.36
N MET A 327 -23.26 2.32 -2.15
CA MET A 327 -22.29 2.64 -1.09
C MET A 327 -21.63 4.01 -1.29
N GLY A 328 -21.49 4.47 -2.54
CA GLY A 328 -21.03 5.83 -2.84
C GLY A 328 -21.92 6.90 -2.19
N ASP A 329 -23.25 6.79 -2.43
CA ASP A 329 -24.25 7.73 -1.90
C ASP A 329 -24.30 7.67 -0.37
N PHE A 330 -24.20 6.46 0.21
CA PHE A 330 -24.09 6.28 1.66
C PHE A 330 -22.88 7.00 2.25
N CYS A 331 -21.69 6.82 1.68
CA CYS A 331 -20.46 7.45 2.16
C CYS A 331 -20.51 8.98 2.00
N GLU A 332 -21.05 9.49 0.90
CA GLU A 332 -21.24 10.93 0.70
C GLU A 332 -22.22 11.51 1.71
N ARG A 333 -23.35 10.85 1.95
CA ARG A 333 -24.35 11.28 2.96
C ARG A 333 -23.75 11.24 4.36
N LEU A 334 -23.01 10.21 4.72
CA LEU A 334 -22.31 10.09 6.00
C LEU A 334 -21.30 11.23 6.20
N ALA A 335 -20.53 11.56 5.17
CA ALA A 335 -19.58 12.68 5.20
C ALA A 335 -20.29 14.03 5.43
N HIS A 336 -21.40 14.26 4.74
CA HIS A 336 -22.17 15.52 4.89
C HIS A 336 -22.92 15.64 6.21
N GLU A 337 -23.54 14.56 6.70
CA GLU A 337 -24.41 14.63 7.87
C GLU A 337 -23.67 14.44 9.20
N ALA A 338 -22.64 13.60 9.22
CA ALA A 338 -21.89 13.27 10.43
C ALA A 338 -20.43 13.73 10.40
N GLY A 339 -19.95 14.19 9.27
CA GLY A 339 -18.55 14.54 9.11
C GLY A 339 -17.62 13.32 9.19
N VAL A 340 -18.11 12.11 8.90
CA VAL A 340 -17.32 10.86 8.94
C VAL A 340 -16.98 10.40 7.52
N LEU A 341 -15.71 10.17 7.26
CA LEU A 341 -15.23 9.71 5.95
C LEU A 341 -14.95 8.21 5.95
N LEU A 342 -15.75 7.46 5.21
CA LEU A 342 -15.47 6.10 4.72
C LEU A 342 -15.19 6.15 3.22
N LEU A 343 -14.48 5.15 2.70
CA LEU A 343 -14.18 5.07 1.26
C LEU A 343 -15.02 3.95 0.63
N PRO A 344 -15.94 4.27 -0.30
CA PRO A 344 -16.82 3.28 -0.89
C PRO A 344 -16.06 2.30 -1.80
N GLY A 345 -16.54 1.06 -1.88
CA GLY A 345 -15.99 0.02 -2.75
C GLY A 345 -16.06 0.36 -4.25
N SER A 346 -16.97 1.24 -4.62
CA SER A 346 -17.14 1.70 -6.01
C SER A 346 -15.88 2.36 -6.58
N VAL A 347 -15.04 3.02 -5.76
CA VAL A 347 -13.76 3.60 -6.21
C VAL A 347 -12.72 2.53 -6.60
N TYR A 348 -12.94 1.28 -6.20
CA TYR A 348 -12.18 0.11 -6.61
C TYR A 348 -12.87 -0.68 -7.74
N GLY A 349 -13.96 -0.16 -8.33
CA GLY A 349 -14.74 -0.85 -9.34
C GLY A 349 -15.64 -1.97 -8.78
N ILE A 350 -15.85 -2.03 -7.46
CA ILE A 350 -16.72 -3.02 -6.80
C ILE A 350 -18.12 -2.44 -6.65
N LYS A 351 -19.13 -3.18 -7.15
CA LYS A 351 -20.54 -2.76 -7.11
C LYS A 351 -21.23 -3.12 -5.80
N GLU A 352 -20.77 -4.18 -5.15
CA GLU A 352 -21.28 -4.63 -3.86
C GLU A 352 -21.00 -3.57 -2.79
N PRO A 353 -21.82 -3.50 -1.72
CA PRO A 353 -21.74 -2.44 -0.71
C PRO A 353 -20.59 -2.62 0.28
N TYR A 354 -19.38 -2.73 -0.26
CA TYR A 354 -18.13 -2.71 0.52
C TYR A 354 -17.66 -1.27 0.74
N PHE A 355 -16.95 -1.06 1.85
CA PHE A 355 -16.24 0.19 2.11
C PHE A 355 -14.88 -0.09 2.76
N ARG A 356 -13.90 0.77 2.49
CA ARG A 356 -12.61 0.68 3.17
C ARG A 356 -12.66 1.40 4.51
N MET A 357 -12.13 0.73 5.54
CA MET A 357 -11.89 1.27 6.87
C MET A 357 -10.41 1.16 7.22
N GLY A 358 -9.84 2.23 7.80
CA GLY A 358 -8.44 2.31 8.20
C GLY A 358 -8.27 2.26 9.70
N TYR A 359 -7.31 1.47 10.16
CA TYR A 359 -7.03 1.20 11.58
C TYR A 359 -5.68 1.80 12.06
N GLY A 360 -5.00 2.56 11.21
CA GLY A 360 -3.65 3.06 11.48
C GLY A 360 -3.58 4.33 12.34
N ARG A 361 -4.71 4.95 12.70
CA ARG A 361 -4.76 6.25 13.38
C ARG A 361 -5.20 6.14 14.83
N LYS A 362 -4.57 6.91 15.73
CA LYS A 362 -4.93 6.98 17.16
C LYS A 362 -6.35 7.49 17.41
N THR A 363 -6.90 8.26 16.49
CA THR A 363 -8.25 8.81 16.58
C THR A 363 -9.35 7.82 16.20
N PHE A 364 -9.01 6.59 15.77
CA PHE A 364 -9.94 5.60 15.23
C PHE A 364 -11.14 5.34 16.16
N ALA A 365 -10.88 5.02 17.43
CA ALA A 365 -11.96 4.70 18.39
C ALA A 365 -12.96 5.86 18.57
N ALA A 366 -12.48 7.10 18.63
CA ALA A 366 -13.31 8.28 18.75
C ALA A 366 -14.15 8.51 17.47
N HIS A 367 -13.55 8.36 16.30
CA HIS A 367 -14.24 8.53 15.03
C HIS A 367 -15.27 7.40 14.78
N LEU A 368 -14.95 6.17 15.17
CA LEU A 368 -15.87 5.03 15.10
C LEU A 368 -17.11 5.24 15.99
N ALA A 369 -16.94 5.80 17.19
CA ALA A 369 -18.06 6.13 18.07
C ALA A 369 -19.00 7.16 17.44
N ILE A 370 -18.51 8.15 16.70
CA ILE A 370 -19.33 9.12 15.97
C ILE A 370 -20.11 8.43 14.83
N PHE A 371 -19.45 7.52 14.11
CA PHE A 371 -20.10 6.69 13.10
C PHE A 371 -21.25 5.87 13.71
N GLU A 372 -20.99 5.18 14.83
CA GLU A 372 -22.00 4.39 15.55
C GLU A 372 -23.20 5.24 16.01
N GLN A 373 -22.95 6.42 16.58
CA GLN A 373 -24.01 7.37 16.98
C GLN A 373 -24.87 7.80 15.79
N TRP A 374 -24.25 8.07 14.64
CA TRP A 374 -24.98 8.40 13.42
C TRP A 374 -25.85 7.24 12.94
N LEU A 375 -25.33 6.00 12.95
CA LEU A 375 -26.11 4.80 12.61
C LEU A 375 -27.33 4.64 13.51
N VAL A 376 -27.18 4.84 14.83
CA VAL A 376 -28.30 4.84 15.81
C VAL A 376 -29.32 5.92 15.46
N SER A 377 -28.87 7.14 15.16
CA SER A 377 -29.76 8.26 14.82
C SER A 377 -30.59 8.02 13.56
N LYS A 378 -30.13 7.12 12.68
CA LYS A 378 -30.81 6.73 11.44
C LYS A 378 -31.65 5.44 11.62
N GLY A 379 -31.65 4.83 12.80
CA GLY A 379 -32.36 3.58 13.07
C GLY A 379 -31.79 2.38 12.31
N LEU A 380 -30.50 2.44 11.96
CA LEU A 380 -29.82 1.35 11.27
C LEU A 380 -29.27 0.29 12.24
N VAL A 381 -29.02 0.70 13.49
CA VAL A 381 -28.55 -0.15 14.61
C VAL A 381 -29.28 0.23 15.91
#